data_f3810be06a1069d0daadbfbb37c693b8
#
_entry.id   f3810be06a1069d0daadbfbb37c693b8
#
_cell.length_a   1.000
_cell.length_b   1.000
_cell.length_c   1.000
_cell.angle_alpha   90.00
_cell.angle_beta   90.00
_cell.angle_gamma   90.00
#
_symmetry.space_group_name_H-M   'P 1'
#
loop_
_entity.id
_entity.type
_entity.pdbx_description
1 polymer ?
#
loop_
_entity_poly.entity_id
_entity_poly.type
_entity_poly.pdbx_seq_one_letter_code
_entity_poly.pdbx_strand_id
1 'polypeptide(L)' 'MSLGENIVALRKKRGLTQEKLAEVFEVSRQSVTKWESGESEPSIDKLIKLSKYFGVNIDESMSFR' A
#
# COMPACT_ATOMS: atom_id res chain seq x y z
N MET A 1 -11.34 4.66 -6.59
CA MET A 1 -10.10 3.89 -6.83
C MET A 1 -10.05 2.72 -5.86
N SER A 2 -9.48 1.61 -6.33
CA SER A 2 -9.27 0.46 -5.47
C SER A 2 -8.10 0.70 -4.52
N LEU A 3 -7.99 -0.13 -3.50
CA LEU A 3 -6.86 -0.05 -2.57
C LEU A 3 -5.53 -0.20 -3.32
N GLY A 4 -5.45 -1.16 -4.23
CA GLY A 4 -4.22 -1.39 -5.00
C GLY A 4 -3.84 -0.17 -5.83
N GLU A 5 -4.80 0.44 -6.50
CA GLU A 5 -4.56 1.65 -7.28
C GLU A 5 -4.11 2.80 -6.39
N ASN A 6 -4.69 2.91 -5.19
CA ASN A 6 -4.28 3.94 -4.24
C ASN A 6 -2.84 3.74 -3.79
N ILE A 7 -2.45 2.50 -3.53
CA ILE A 7 -1.07 2.19 -3.14
C ILE A 7 -0.10 2.60 -4.25
N VAL A 8 -0.44 2.26 -5.50
CA VAL A 8 0.40 2.65 -6.64
C VAL A 8 0.54 4.17 -6.72
N ALA A 9 -0.57 4.88 -6.62
CA ALA A 9 -0.57 6.34 -6.71
C ALA A 9 0.27 6.98 -5.60
N LEU A 10 0.09 6.52 -4.36
CA LEU A 10 0.84 7.05 -3.22
C LEU A 10 2.33 6.75 -3.33
N ARG A 11 2.66 5.53 -3.75
CA ARG A 11 4.04 5.11 -3.94
C ARG A 11 4.74 5.99 -4.98
N LYS A 12 4.09 6.15 -6.13
CA LYS A 12 4.65 6.96 -7.22
C LYS A 12 4.78 8.42 -6.84
N LYS A 13 3.82 8.94 -6.11
CA LYS A 13 3.88 10.32 -5.63
C LYS A 13 5.10 10.57 -4.76
N ARG A 14 5.52 9.56 -3.99
CA ARG A 14 6.71 9.63 -3.15
C ARG A 14 7.98 9.22 -3.88
N GLY A 15 7.89 8.84 -5.16
CA GLY A 15 9.04 8.39 -5.93
C GLY A 15 9.62 7.06 -5.47
N LEU A 16 8.78 6.21 -4.87
CA LEU A 16 9.23 4.92 -4.34
C LEU A 16 9.03 3.82 -5.38
N THR A 17 9.99 2.90 -5.42
CA THR A 17 9.84 1.66 -6.19
C THR A 17 9.06 0.66 -5.36
N GLN A 18 8.52 -0.38 -6.00
CA GLN A 18 7.88 -1.48 -5.28
C GLN A 18 8.85 -2.13 -4.30
N GLU A 19 10.10 -2.29 -4.72
CA GLU A 19 11.14 -2.88 -3.90
C GLU A 19 11.40 -2.04 -2.64
N LYS A 20 11.46 -0.72 -2.80
CA LYS A 20 11.67 0.17 -1.66
C LYS A 20 10.49 0.15 -0.69
N LEU A 21 9.28 0.13 -1.22
CA LEU A 21 8.09 0.03 -0.38
C LEU A 21 8.08 -1.30 0.39
N ALA A 22 8.45 -2.39 -0.29
CA ALA A 22 8.54 -3.69 0.36
C ALA A 22 9.55 -3.66 1.51
N GLU A 23 10.69 -3.04 1.29
CA GLU A 23 11.72 -2.90 2.30
C GLU A 23 11.21 -2.12 3.52
N VAL A 24 10.55 -0.99 3.30
CA VAL A 24 9.99 -0.17 4.36
C VAL A 24 8.96 -0.93 5.18
N PHE A 25 8.16 -1.77 4.52
CA PHE A 25 7.07 -2.51 5.16
C PHE A 25 7.50 -3.92 5.61
N GLU A 26 8.76 -4.26 5.43
CA GLU A 26 9.32 -5.55 5.84
C GLU A 26 8.55 -6.73 5.24
N VAL A 27 8.23 -6.61 3.97
CA VAL A 27 7.55 -7.66 3.21
C VAL A 27 8.32 -7.91 1.93
N SER A 28 7.97 -8.99 1.21
CA SER A 28 8.59 -9.27 -0.07
C SER A 28 8.05 -8.31 -1.14
N ARG A 29 8.84 -8.08 -2.18
CA ARG A 29 8.38 -7.30 -3.33
C ARG A 29 7.12 -7.93 -3.94
N GLN A 30 7.05 -9.27 -3.93
CA GLN A 30 5.87 -9.97 -4.44
C GLN A 30 4.62 -9.58 -3.68
N SER A 31 4.72 -9.36 -2.37
CA SER A 31 3.58 -8.91 -1.58
C SER A 31 3.08 -7.55 -2.05
N VAL A 32 3.99 -6.61 -2.27
CA VAL A 32 3.62 -5.28 -2.78
C VAL A 32 2.99 -5.40 -4.16
N THR A 33 3.56 -6.22 -5.04
CA THR A 33 3.00 -6.44 -6.37
C THR A 33 1.57 -6.95 -6.29
N LYS A 34 1.30 -7.91 -5.39
CA LYS A 34 -0.03 -8.47 -5.21
C LYS A 34 -1.00 -7.45 -4.62
N TRP A 35 -0.54 -6.63 -3.68
CA TRP A 35 -1.37 -5.57 -3.13
C TRP A 35 -1.80 -4.59 -4.23
N GLU A 36 -0.87 -4.21 -5.08
CA GLU A 36 -1.14 -3.23 -6.15
C GLU A 36 -2.05 -3.78 -7.24
N SER A 37 -1.96 -5.08 -7.52
CA SER A 37 -2.81 -5.72 -8.54
C SER A 37 -4.18 -6.12 -8.01
N GLY A 38 -4.37 -6.09 -6.69
CA GLY A 38 -5.61 -6.55 -6.09
C GLY A 38 -5.69 -8.05 -5.87
N GLU A 39 -4.60 -8.78 -6.16
CA GLU A 39 -4.55 -10.22 -5.96
C GLU A 39 -4.59 -10.60 -4.48
N SER A 40 -4.01 -9.76 -3.63
CA SER A 40 -4.11 -9.93 -2.19
C SER A 40 -4.18 -8.57 -1.52
N GLU A 41 -4.60 -8.55 -0.26
CA GLU A 41 -4.69 -7.32 0.50
C GLU A 41 -3.67 -7.31 1.63
N PRO A 42 -3.15 -6.13 2.01
CA PRO A 42 -2.30 -6.02 3.19
C PRO A 42 -3.07 -6.43 4.44
N SER A 43 -2.38 -6.94 5.44
CA SER A 43 -2.99 -7.21 6.73
C SER A 43 -3.43 -5.89 7.37
N ILE A 44 -4.26 -5.99 8.42
CA ILE A 44 -4.72 -4.79 9.15
C ILE A 44 -3.52 -3.98 9.67
N ASP A 45 -2.51 -4.65 10.20
CA ASP A 45 -1.30 -3.97 10.69
C ASP A 45 -0.60 -3.21 9.55
N LYS A 46 -0.51 -3.81 8.39
CA LYS A 46 0.12 -3.16 7.24
C LYS A 46 -0.72 -2.02 6.70
N LEU A 47 -2.05 -2.17 6.73
CA LEU A 47 -2.96 -1.08 6.33
C LEU A 47 -2.79 0.13 7.23
N ILE A 48 -2.71 -0.09 8.54
CA ILE A 48 -2.51 0.99 9.50
C ILE A 48 -1.17 1.68 9.23
N LYS A 49 -0.13 0.90 8.97
CA LYS A 49 1.19 1.45 8.66
C LYS A 49 1.16 2.24 7.35
N LEU A 50 0.44 1.75 6.33
CA LEU A 50 0.28 2.47 5.07
C LEU A 50 -0.38 3.82 5.30
N SER A 51 -1.46 3.84 6.10
CA SER A 51 -2.15 5.06 6.44
C SER A 51 -1.21 6.07 7.09
N LYS A 52 -0.46 5.64 8.07
CA LYS A 52 0.47 6.51 8.80
C LYS A 52 1.65 6.94 7.93
N TYR A 53 2.20 6.01 7.18
CA TYR A 53 3.37 6.29 6.35
C TYR A 53 3.07 7.33 5.27
N PHE A 54 1.91 7.20 4.61
CA PHE A 54 1.51 8.11 3.55
C PHE A 54 0.66 9.29 4.03
N GLY A 55 0.28 9.30 5.31
CA GLY A 55 -0.52 10.40 5.87
C GLY A 55 -1.92 10.46 5.32
N VAL A 56 -2.55 9.33 5.06
CA VAL A 56 -3.90 9.24 4.52
C VAL A 56 -4.79 8.43 5.44
N ASN A 57 -6.11 8.60 5.30
CA ASN A 57 -7.08 7.85 6.09
C ASN A 57 -7.48 6.58 5.35
N ILE A 58 -7.85 5.56 6.13
CA ILE A 58 -8.41 4.32 5.60
C ILE A 58 -9.92 4.41 5.82
N ASP A 59 -10.72 4.19 4.77
CA ASP A 59 -12.16 4.21 4.91
C ASP A 59 -12.69 2.81 5.25
N GLU A 60 -14.01 2.71 5.42
CA GLU A 60 -14.67 1.46 5.82
C GLU A 60 -14.50 0.34 4.81
N SER A 61 -14.29 0.66 3.55
CA SER A 61 -14.10 -0.33 2.49
C SER A 61 -12.64 -0.73 2.35
N MET A 62 -11.79 -0.28 3.26
CA MET A 62 -10.36 -0.55 3.26
C MET A 62 -9.63 0.14 2.09
N SER A 63 -10.24 1.17 1.53
CA SER A 63 -9.60 2.02 0.52
C SER A 63 -9.11 3.31 1.17
N PHE A 64 -8.06 3.89 0.61
CA PHE A 64 -7.56 5.18 1.12
C PHE A 64 -8.37 6.35 0.56
N ARG A 65 -8.39 7.41 1.32
CA ARG A 65 -9.04 8.65 0.92
C ARG A 65 -8.02 9.74 0.66
#